data_ebc6119beffabcc810ef6c2ff164d220
#
_entry.id   ebc6119beffabcc810ef6c2ff164d220
#
_cell.length_a   1.000
_cell.length_b   1.000
_cell.length_c   1.000
_cell.angle_alpha   90.00
_cell.angle_beta   90.00
_cell.angle_gamma   90.00
#
_symmetry.space_group_name_H-M   'P 1'
#
loop_
_entity.id
_entity.type
_entity.pdbx_description
1 polymer ?
#
loop_
_entity_poly.entity_id
_entity_poly.type
_entity_poly.pdbx_seq_one_letter_code
_entity_poly.pdbx_strand_id
1 'polypeptide(L)'
;MKYAFLAGLAFTTASHAGIDLHANEQPLPVTVDRQAVAKIPANYKFVEPGTLTVAISALNSPPLALLASDNRTRIGSDPDIARLLAGSLGLKLKLVPTAWEDWPLGISSGRYDVALVNIAVTEQRKEKFDFATYRVDSLAFSVKSTSAVQAINSAKDLAGKKVIVGSGTNQERILLGWNEENKKAGREPALPVYLTDDASGNLYIQSGRADVFFGPQSVSAYKAALTGKTRVVGLGPKRAYVATTTKKGNGLVYALQAVLEGAITRGEYQRVLARWGEEGEAVTQSDVNPPGITY
;
A
#
# COMPACT_ATOMS: atom_id res chain seq x y z
N MET A 1 -29.26 41.55 -34.56
CA MET A 1 -28.01 40.79 -34.58
C MET A 1 -27.66 40.40 -33.16
N LYS A 2 -27.86 39.12 -32.79
CA LYS A 2 -27.53 38.58 -31.45
C LYS A 2 -26.34 37.63 -31.64
N TYR A 3 -25.20 37.99 -31.09
CA TYR A 3 -24.03 37.13 -31.08
C TYR A 3 -24.11 36.18 -29.86
N ALA A 4 -24.22 34.89 -30.11
CA ALA A 4 -24.12 33.85 -29.11
C ALA A 4 -22.62 33.50 -28.94
N PHE A 5 -22.08 33.72 -27.73
CA PHE A 5 -20.77 33.24 -27.35
C PHE A 5 -20.89 31.76 -26.92
N LEU A 6 -20.34 30.86 -27.71
CA LEU A 6 -20.08 29.49 -27.28
C LEU A 6 -18.80 29.50 -26.45
N ALA A 7 -18.93 29.30 -25.15
CA ALA A 7 -17.81 28.98 -24.26
C ALA A 7 -17.46 27.51 -24.45
N GLY A 8 -16.36 27.24 -25.16
CA GLY A 8 -15.78 25.91 -25.25
C GLY A 8 -15.14 25.53 -23.92
N LEU A 9 -15.69 24.52 -23.23
CA LEU A 9 -15.00 23.85 -22.12
C LEU A 9 -13.83 23.06 -22.71
N ALA A 10 -12.61 23.56 -22.50
CA ALA A 10 -11.41 22.81 -22.74
C ALA A 10 -11.27 21.76 -21.62
N PHE A 11 -11.55 20.51 -21.93
CA PHE A 11 -11.12 19.39 -21.10
C PHE A 11 -9.60 19.28 -21.20
N THR A 12 -8.90 19.77 -20.18
CA THR A 12 -7.48 19.44 -19.99
C THR A 12 -7.39 17.97 -19.66
N THR A 13 -7.05 17.16 -20.63
CA THR A 13 -6.58 15.78 -20.40
C THR A 13 -5.27 15.90 -19.63
N ALA A 14 -5.32 15.67 -18.31
CA ALA A 14 -4.12 15.41 -17.54
C ALA A 14 -3.46 14.18 -18.18
N SER A 15 -2.37 14.40 -18.92
CA SER A 15 -1.53 13.30 -19.37
C SER A 15 -0.94 12.66 -18.11
N HIS A 16 -1.41 11.50 -17.75
CA HIS A 16 -0.70 10.64 -16.84
C HIS A 16 0.61 10.30 -17.53
N ALA A 17 1.68 10.99 -17.16
CA ALA A 17 3.02 10.55 -17.50
C ALA A 17 3.13 9.13 -16.93
N GLY A 18 3.19 8.13 -17.78
CA GLY A 18 3.27 6.74 -17.36
C GLY A 18 4.49 6.57 -16.48
N ILE A 19 4.35 5.75 -15.41
CA ILE A 19 5.47 5.42 -14.53
C ILE A 19 6.57 4.80 -15.38
N ASP A 20 7.73 5.45 -15.42
CA ASP A 20 8.91 4.94 -16.12
C ASP A 20 9.63 3.92 -15.24
N LEU A 21 9.28 2.65 -15.40
CA LEU A 21 9.87 1.57 -14.61
C LEU A 21 11.39 1.49 -14.77
N HIS A 22 11.92 1.80 -15.96
CA HIS A 22 13.37 1.74 -16.18
C HIS A 22 14.11 2.85 -15.42
N ALA A 23 13.62 4.09 -15.48
CA ALA A 23 14.17 5.18 -14.67
C ALA A 23 14.01 4.90 -13.16
N ASN A 24 12.94 4.21 -12.76
CA ASN A 24 12.66 3.89 -11.36
C ASN A 24 13.52 2.74 -10.79
N GLU A 25 14.29 2.04 -11.60
CA GLU A 25 15.26 1.04 -11.13
C GLU A 25 16.47 1.67 -10.43
N GLN A 26 16.78 2.93 -10.75
CA GLN A 26 17.91 3.61 -10.13
C GLN A 26 17.54 4.09 -8.71
N PRO A 27 18.38 3.81 -7.68
CA PRO A 27 18.14 4.30 -6.33
C PRO A 27 18.10 5.83 -6.28
N LEU A 28 17.15 6.37 -5.51
CA LEU A 28 17.14 7.80 -5.19
C LEU A 28 18.26 8.14 -4.19
N PRO A 29 18.86 9.34 -4.28
CA PRO A 29 19.81 9.81 -3.28
C PRO A 29 19.16 9.93 -1.91
N VAL A 30 19.87 9.52 -0.86
CA VAL A 30 19.41 9.57 0.53
C VAL A 30 20.43 10.29 1.39
N THR A 31 19.97 11.20 2.23
CA THR A 31 20.80 11.96 3.17
C THR A 31 20.82 11.27 4.53
N VAL A 32 22.00 11.06 5.11
CA VAL A 32 22.14 10.59 6.49
C VAL A 32 21.58 11.63 7.45
N ASP A 33 20.66 11.21 8.30
CA ASP A 33 20.00 12.04 9.30
C ASP A 33 20.54 11.74 10.70
N ARG A 34 21.46 12.56 11.18
CA ARG A 34 22.10 12.36 12.50
C ARG A 34 21.11 12.47 13.65
N GLN A 35 20.04 13.25 13.50
CA GLN A 35 19.00 13.36 14.55
C GLN A 35 18.20 12.06 14.64
N ALA A 36 17.89 11.45 13.51
CA ALA A 36 17.23 10.15 13.47
C ALA A 36 18.14 9.04 14.01
N VAL A 37 19.43 9.03 13.63
CA VAL A 37 20.43 8.07 14.16
C VAL A 37 20.50 8.13 15.69
N ALA A 38 20.49 9.34 16.28
CA ALA A 38 20.52 9.53 17.73
C ALA A 38 19.27 8.98 18.46
N LYS A 39 18.19 8.69 17.73
CA LYS A 39 16.95 8.10 18.27
C LYS A 39 16.94 6.57 18.26
N ILE A 40 17.94 5.94 17.67
CA ILE A 40 18.08 4.48 17.78
C ILE A 40 18.37 4.15 19.26
N PRO A 41 17.58 3.29 19.93
CA PRO A 41 17.86 2.94 21.32
C PRO A 41 19.25 2.32 21.46
N ALA A 42 20.01 2.76 22.47
CA ALA A 42 21.39 2.30 22.68
C ALA A 42 21.50 0.78 22.86
N ASN A 43 20.47 0.14 23.36
CA ASN A 43 20.38 -1.30 23.55
C ASN A 43 19.72 -2.04 22.38
N TYR A 44 19.30 -1.35 21.30
CA TYR A 44 18.69 -2.00 20.15
C TYR A 44 19.73 -2.87 19.42
N LYS A 45 19.34 -4.10 19.18
CA LYS A 45 20.18 -5.05 18.40
C LYS A 45 19.50 -5.30 17.07
N PHE A 46 20.11 -4.80 16.00
CA PHE A 46 19.69 -5.14 14.65
C PHE A 46 19.82 -6.64 14.39
N VAL A 47 18.94 -7.17 13.55
CA VAL A 47 18.99 -8.59 13.13
C VAL A 47 20.39 -8.93 12.58
N GLU A 48 20.95 -8.03 11.78
CA GLU A 48 22.33 -8.08 11.32
C GLU A 48 23.05 -6.77 11.72
N PRO A 49 24.20 -6.83 12.39
CA PRO A 49 24.94 -5.62 12.77
C PRO A 49 25.18 -4.69 11.59
N GLY A 50 24.87 -3.40 11.74
CA GLY A 50 25.06 -2.39 10.71
C GLY A 50 24.08 -2.45 9.53
N THR A 51 23.04 -3.27 9.63
CA THR A 51 22.06 -3.51 8.55
C THR A 51 20.65 -3.33 9.07
N LEU A 52 19.80 -2.64 8.31
CA LEU A 52 18.35 -2.63 8.53
C LEU A 52 17.73 -3.76 7.70
N THR A 53 17.19 -4.76 8.38
CA THR A 53 16.52 -5.90 7.73
C THR A 53 15.03 -5.60 7.63
N VAL A 54 14.53 -5.49 6.39
CA VAL A 54 13.17 -5.04 6.11
C VAL A 54 12.40 -6.12 5.37
N ALA A 55 11.29 -6.57 5.95
CA ALA A 55 10.31 -7.39 5.25
C ALA A 55 9.62 -6.56 4.17
N ILE A 56 9.59 -7.05 2.95
CA ILE A 56 8.94 -6.44 1.80
C ILE A 56 8.00 -7.46 1.14
N SER A 57 6.95 -7.02 0.49
CA SER A 57 6.02 -7.95 -0.17
C SER A 57 6.75 -8.88 -1.14
N ALA A 58 6.50 -10.19 -1.02
CA ALA A 58 6.96 -11.18 -2.00
C ALA A 58 6.16 -11.11 -3.30
N LEU A 59 4.97 -10.50 -3.28
CA LEU A 59 4.11 -10.35 -4.45
C LEU A 59 4.68 -9.32 -5.43
N ASN A 60 4.29 -9.47 -6.69
CA ASN A 60 4.52 -8.46 -7.72
C ASN A 60 3.28 -7.57 -7.83
N SER A 61 3.21 -6.56 -6.97
CA SER A 61 2.04 -5.66 -6.81
C SER A 61 2.44 -4.19 -7.05
N PRO A 62 2.70 -3.81 -8.32
CA PRO A 62 3.05 -2.42 -8.64
C PRO A 62 1.90 -1.47 -8.30
N PRO A 63 2.19 -0.25 -7.85
CA PRO A 63 3.51 0.39 -7.69
C PRO A 63 4.19 0.10 -6.34
N LEU A 64 3.56 -0.68 -5.44
CA LEU A 64 4.02 -0.90 -4.06
C LEU A 64 5.33 -1.70 -4.02
N ALA A 65 5.34 -2.87 -4.67
CA ALA A 65 6.52 -3.73 -4.78
C ALA A 65 6.47 -4.54 -6.07
N LEU A 66 7.58 -4.61 -6.80
CA LEU A 66 7.72 -5.40 -8.01
C LEU A 66 9.18 -5.77 -8.25
N LEU A 67 9.41 -6.66 -9.21
CA LEU A 67 10.76 -6.97 -9.68
C LEU A 67 11.19 -5.97 -10.75
N ALA A 68 12.45 -5.56 -10.70
CA ALA A 68 13.11 -4.80 -11.75
C ALA A 68 13.34 -5.67 -13.01
N SER A 69 13.90 -5.08 -14.06
CA SER A 69 14.19 -5.75 -15.33
C SER A 69 15.15 -6.95 -15.19
N ASP A 70 15.97 -6.97 -14.13
CA ASP A 70 16.88 -8.07 -13.80
C ASP A 70 16.19 -9.30 -13.18
N ASN A 71 14.87 -9.24 -12.94
CA ASN A 71 14.06 -10.24 -12.26
C ASN A 71 14.56 -10.66 -10.85
N ARG A 72 15.33 -9.81 -10.20
CA ARG A 72 15.93 -10.06 -8.87
C ARG A 72 15.76 -8.88 -7.92
N THR A 73 16.07 -7.68 -8.38
CA THR A 73 16.03 -6.47 -7.56
C THR A 73 14.58 -6.09 -7.29
N ARG A 74 14.25 -5.86 -6.01
CA ARG A 74 12.94 -5.33 -5.62
C ARG A 74 12.94 -3.82 -5.73
N ILE A 75 11.97 -3.29 -6.48
CA ILE A 75 11.67 -1.87 -6.64
C ILE A 75 10.21 -1.60 -6.28
N GLY A 76 9.85 -0.35 -6.14
CA GLY A 76 8.50 0.06 -5.75
C GLY A 76 8.55 1.11 -4.65
N SER A 77 7.40 1.65 -4.27
CA SER A 77 7.34 2.67 -3.23
C SER A 77 7.79 2.11 -1.86
N ASP A 78 7.39 0.92 -1.47
CA ASP A 78 7.83 0.31 -0.22
C ASP A 78 9.34 0.03 -0.18
N PRO A 79 9.98 -0.58 -1.22
CA PRO A 79 11.43 -0.66 -1.32
C PRO A 79 12.15 0.69 -1.27
N ASP A 80 11.59 1.74 -1.88
CA ASP A 80 12.22 3.06 -1.84
C ASP A 80 12.09 3.72 -0.46
N ILE A 81 10.97 3.56 0.24
CA ILE A 81 10.86 3.94 1.66
C ILE A 81 11.87 3.16 2.51
N ALA A 82 12.03 1.85 2.28
CA ALA A 82 13.06 1.07 2.98
C ALA A 82 14.48 1.62 2.76
N ARG A 83 14.79 2.07 1.53
CA ARG A 83 16.08 2.73 1.22
C ARG A 83 16.22 4.06 1.94
N LEU A 84 15.15 4.87 2.02
CA LEU A 84 15.16 6.09 2.83
C LEU A 84 15.46 5.78 4.30
N LEU A 85 14.78 4.79 4.87
CA LEU A 85 14.98 4.42 6.29
C LEU A 85 16.42 3.98 6.55
N ALA A 86 16.92 3.01 5.79
CA ALA A 86 18.26 2.48 5.99
C ALA A 86 19.35 3.55 5.71
N GLY A 87 19.25 4.26 4.60
CA GLY A 87 20.23 5.27 4.20
C GLY A 87 20.28 6.44 5.17
N SER A 88 19.13 6.95 5.63
CA SER A 88 19.11 8.03 6.61
C SER A 88 19.66 7.62 7.97
N LEU A 89 19.53 6.35 8.35
CA LEU A 89 20.14 5.80 9.57
C LEU A 89 21.62 5.41 9.39
N GLY A 90 22.18 5.57 8.18
CA GLY A 90 23.58 5.17 7.90
C GLY A 90 23.78 3.65 7.91
N LEU A 91 22.73 2.87 7.69
CA LEU A 91 22.72 1.42 7.70
C LEU A 91 22.72 0.86 6.27
N LYS A 92 23.25 -0.34 6.12
CA LYS A 92 23.00 -1.14 4.92
C LYS A 92 21.54 -1.57 4.90
N LEU A 93 20.99 -1.80 3.71
CA LEU A 93 19.63 -2.31 3.55
C LEU A 93 19.66 -3.79 3.16
N LYS A 94 18.87 -4.60 3.84
CA LYS A 94 18.55 -5.97 3.44
C LYS A 94 17.03 -6.11 3.28
N LEU A 95 16.58 -6.30 2.06
CA LEU A 95 15.16 -6.60 1.76
C LEU A 95 14.93 -8.11 1.84
N VAL A 96 13.89 -8.51 2.56
CA VAL A 96 13.48 -9.90 2.70
C VAL A 96 12.07 -10.07 2.13
N PRO A 97 11.92 -10.69 0.95
CA PRO A 97 10.61 -11.01 0.40
C PRO A 97 9.80 -11.85 1.38
N THR A 98 8.60 -11.40 1.69
CA THR A 98 7.77 -11.93 2.77
C THR A 98 6.34 -12.06 2.31
N ALA A 99 5.72 -13.22 2.55
CA ALA A 99 4.29 -13.39 2.36
C ALA A 99 3.50 -12.57 3.38
N TRP A 100 2.30 -12.12 3.00
CA TRP A 100 1.46 -11.30 3.87
C TRP A 100 1.19 -11.97 5.22
N GLU A 101 0.96 -13.25 5.23
CA GLU A 101 0.63 -14.04 6.42
C GLU A 101 1.81 -14.15 7.41
N ASP A 102 3.05 -13.99 6.92
CA ASP A 102 4.27 -14.23 7.68
C ASP A 102 4.80 -12.97 8.41
N TRP A 103 4.40 -11.75 7.99
CA TRP A 103 4.98 -10.54 8.56
C TRP A 103 4.74 -10.40 10.08
N PRO A 104 3.55 -10.75 10.63
CA PRO A 104 3.31 -10.55 12.06
C PRO A 104 4.23 -11.42 12.92
N LEU A 105 4.38 -12.70 12.54
CA LEU A 105 5.29 -13.61 13.25
C LEU A 105 6.74 -13.22 13.04
N GLY A 106 7.11 -12.80 11.84
CA GLY A 106 8.48 -12.39 11.51
C GLY A 106 8.96 -11.20 12.34
N ILE A 107 8.11 -10.18 12.54
CA ILE A 107 8.38 -9.04 13.43
C ILE A 107 8.42 -9.50 14.89
N SER A 108 7.44 -10.26 15.35
CA SER A 108 7.35 -10.71 16.74
C SER A 108 8.55 -11.58 17.16
N SER A 109 9.02 -12.44 16.25
CA SER A 109 10.17 -13.33 16.48
C SER A 109 11.54 -12.67 16.26
N GLY A 110 11.58 -11.42 15.76
CA GLY A 110 12.83 -10.73 15.47
C GLY A 110 13.53 -11.20 14.19
N ARG A 111 12.79 -11.77 13.22
CA ARG A 111 13.32 -12.12 11.90
C ARG A 111 13.61 -10.89 11.05
N TYR A 112 12.90 -9.81 11.29
CA TYR A 112 13.07 -8.51 10.65
C TYR A 112 13.15 -7.41 11.70
N ASP A 113 13.84 -6.32 11.38
CA ASP A 113 13.79 -5.08 12.15
C ASP A 113 12.49 -4.31 11.88
N VAL A 114 12.07 -4.28 10.63
CA VAL A 114 10.92 -3.51 10.12
C VAL A 114 10.15 -4.33 9.11
N ALA A 115 8.84 -4.15 9.05
CA ALA A 115 8.02 -4.62 7.94
C ALA A 115 7.42 -3.45 7.16
N LEU A 116 7.54 -3.52 5.83
CA LEU A 116 6.98 -2.61 4.82
C LEU A 116 6.27 -3.46 3.76
N VAL A 117 5.06 -3.90 4.07
CA VAL A 117 4.20 -4.70 3.19
C VAL A 117 2.79 -4.10 3.12
N ASN A 118 2.72 -2.78 3.00
CA ASN A 118 1.46 -2.02 2.96
C ASN A 118 0.56 -2.27 4.19
N ILE A 119 1.14 -2.17 5.39
CA ILE A 119 0.43 -2.48 6.63
C ILE A 119 -0.38 -1.27 7.10
N ALA A 120 -1.70 -1.39 7.09
CA ALA A 120 -2.58 -0.38 7.65
C ALA A 120 -2.57 -0.42 9.19
N VAL A 121 -2.58 0.75 9.81
CA VAL A 121 -2.71 0.90 11.26
C VAL A 121 -4.13 0.55 11.69
N THR A 122 -4.25 -0.43 12.57
CA THR A 122 -5.52 -0.79 13.22
C THR A 122 -5.34 -0.83 14.73
N GLU A 123 -6.40 -0.56 15.49
CA GLU A 123 -6.31 -0.64 16.96
C GLU A 123 -5.89 -2.04 17.42
N GLN A 124 -6.38 -3.09 16.77
CA GLN A 124 -5.97 -4.46 17.08
C GLN A 124 -4.47 -4.72 16.83
N ARG A 125 -3.91 -4.21 15.73
CA ARG A 125 -2.48 -4.40 15.43
C ARG A 125 -1.60 -3.63 16.41
N LYS A 126 -2.04 -2.47 16.89
CA LYS A 126 -1.33 -1.66 17.90
C LYS A 126 -1.14 -2.37 19.24
N GLU A 127 -1.88 -3.42 19.50
CA GLU A 127 -1.66 -4.26 20.69
C GLU A 127 -0.29 -4.96 20.67
N LYS A 128 0.23 -5.28 19.48
CA LYS A 128 1.44 -6.10 19.27
C LYS A 128 2.59 -5.40 18.56
N PHE A 129 2.30 -4.28 17.87
CA PHE A 129 3.26 -3.61 17.00
C PHE A 129 3.25 -2.11 17.25
N ASP A 130 4.39 -1.45 16.92
CA ASP A 130 4.50 0.00 16.84
C ASP A 130 4.62 0.43 15.38
N PHE A 131 4.05 1.59 15.08
CA PHE A 131 3.85 2.10 13.73
C PHE A 131 4.38 3.53 13.58
N ALA A 132 5.11 3.82 12.50
CA ALA A 132 5.39 5.18 12.05
C ALA A 132 4.81 5.37 10.65
N THR A 133 3.90 6.33 10.50
CA THR A 133 3.10 6.48 9.27
C THR A 133 3.89 7.06 8.12
N TYR A 134 3.65 6.56 6.91
CA TYR A 134 4.26 7.11 5.69
C TYR A 134 3.28 7.28 4.51
N ARG A 135 2.06 6.77 4.57
CA ARG A 135 1.00 7.00 3.57
C ARG A 135 -0.39 6.94 4.19
N VAL A 136 -1.36 7.43 3.45
CA VAL A 136 -2.79 7.18 3.72
C VAL A 136 -3.35 6.38 2.56
N ASP A 137 -3.61 5.09 2.78
CA ASP A 137 -4.18 4.20 1.76
C ASP A 137 -5.70 4.32 1.72
N SER A 138 -6.23 4.25 0.51
CA SER A 138 -7.62 3.99 0.22
C SER A 138 -7.73 2.62 -0.42
N LEU A 139 -8.83 1.93 -0.18
CA LEU A 139 -9.15 0.70 -0.88
C LEU A 139 -10.02 0.98 -2.09
N ALA A 140 -9.96 0.14 -3.10
CA ALA A 140 -10.77 0.28 -4.30
C ALA A 140 -11.37 -1.06 -4.75
N PHE A 141 -12.54 -0.97 -5.32
CA PHE A 141 -13.19 -2.05 -6.06
C PHE A 141 -12.87 -1.86 -7.54
N SER A 142 -12.28 -2.87 -8.14
CA SER A 142 -12.04 -2.89 -9.59
C SER A 142 -12.66 -4.12 -10.25
N VAL A 143 -13.06 -3.93 -11.49
CA VAL A 143 -13.73 -4.95 -12.30
C VAL A 143 -13.07 -5.03 -13.67
N LYS A 144 -13.36 -6.07 -14.44
CA LYS A 144 -13.01 -6.13 -15.85
C LYS A 144 -13.56 -4.90 -16.59
N SER A 145 -12.78 -4.30 -17.49
CA SER A 145 -13.17 -3.09 -18.21
C SER A 145 -14.52 -3.21 -18.94
N THR A 146 -14.85 -4.44 -19.40
CA THR A 146 -16.12 -4.77 -20.08
C THR A 146 -17.25 -5.21 -19.14
N SER A 147 -17.05 -5.17 -17.82
CA SER A 147 -18.06 -5.56 -16.85
C SER A 147 -19.29 -4.66 -16.90
N ALA A 148 -20.47 -5.23 -16.69
CA ALA A 148 -21.72 -4.47 -16.53
C ALA A 148 -21.81 -3.70 -15.21
N VAL A 149 -20.97 -4.01 -14.22
CA VAL A 149 -20.94 -3.30 -12.92
C VAL A 149 -20.42 -1.89 -13.11
N GLN A 150 -21.28 -0.89 -12.88
CA GLN A 150 -20.93 0.52 -13.08
C GLN A 150 -20.36 1.18 -11.83
N ALA A 151 -20.88 0.84 -10.66
CA ALA A 151 -20.45 1.40 -9.37
C ALA A 151 -20.61 0.38 -8.25
N ILE A 152 -19.73 0.48 -7.24
CA ILE A 152 -19.82 -0.24 -5.97
C ILE A 152 -19.63 0.80 -4.87
N ASN A 153 -20.71 1.12 -4.15
CA ASN A 153 -20.75 2.15 -3.11
C ASN A 153 -21.19 1.61 -1.75
N SER A 154 -21.75 0.39 -1.72
CA SER A 154 -22.33 -0.19 -0.52
C SER A 154 -22.42 -1.72 -0.60
N ALA A 155 -22.74 -2.36 0.52
CA ALA A 155 -22.87 -3.80 0.62
C ALA A 155 -23.81 -4.42 -0.43
N LYS A 156 -24.93 -3.74 -0.75
CA LYS A 156 -25.91 -4.23 -1.73
C LYS A 156 -25.31 -4.42 -3.12
N ASP A 157 -24.33 -3.59 -3.49
CA ASP A 157 -23.71 -3.61 -4.82
C ASP A 157 -22.79 -4.82 -4.99
N LEU A 158 -22.36 -5.45 -3.87
CA LEU A 158 -21.57 -6.68 -3.85
C LEU A 158 -22.42 -7.96 -3.68
N ALA A 159 -23.72 -7.84 -3.47
CA ALA A 159 -24.58 -9.01 -3.23
C ALA A 159 -24.41 -10.06 -4.35
N GLY A 160 -24.14 -11.32 -3.94
CA GLY A 160 -23.97 -12.46 -4.85
C GLY A 160 -22.71 -12.43 -5.74
N LYS A 161 -21.85 -11.41 -5.63
CA LYS A 161 -20.64 -11.31 -6.45
C LYS A 161 -19.46 -12.09 -5.87
N LYS A 162 -18.62 -12.61 -6.74
CA LYS A 162 -17.34 -13.23 -6.38
C LYS A 162 -16.27 -12.14 -6.28
N VAL A 163 -15.75 -11.94 -5.06
CA VAL A 163 -14.83 -10.85 -4.74
C VAL A 163 -13.47 -11.39 -4.36
N ILE A 164 -12.44 -11.08 -5.16
CA ILE A 164 -11.05 -11.39 -4.81
C ILE A 164 -10.62 -10.48 -3.68
N VAL A 165 -10.09 -11.07 -2.62
CA VAL A 165 -9.61 -10.40 -1.42
C VAL A 165 -8.50 -11.20 -0.76
N GLY A 166 -7.54 -10.53 -0.12
CA GLY A 166 -6.50 -11.19 0.67
C GLY A 166 -7.01 -11.61 2.04
N SER A 167 -6.65 -12.79 2.50
CA SER A 167 -6.98 -13.27 3.86
C SER A 167 -6.22 -12.47 4.93
N GLY A 168 -6.86 -12.20 6.08
CA GLY A 168 -6.29 -11.42 7.19
C GLY A 168 -6.10 -9.94 6.92
N THR A 169 -6.65 -9.42 5.82
CA THR A 169 -6.55 -8.01 5.43
C THR A 169 -7.72 -7.17 5.95
N ASN A 170 -7.56 -5.84 5.88
CA ASN A 170 -8.66 -4.90 6.14
C ASN A 170 -9.79 -5.07 5.14
N GLN A 171 -9.46 -5.37 3.89
CA GLN A 171 -10.41 -5.59 2.81
C GLN A 171 -11.33 -6.76 3.14
N GLU A 172 -10.76 -7.86 3.61
CA GLU A 172 -11.55 -9.01 4.05
C GLU A 172 -12.53 -8.64 5.15
N ARG A 173 -12.07 -7.93 6.18
CA ARG A 173 -12.94 -7.50 7.29
C ARG A 173 -14.09 -6.62 6.83
N ILE A 174 -13.81 -5.68 5.93
CA ILE A 174 -14.86 -4.83 5.34
C ILE A 174 -15.84 -5.68 4.55
N LEU A 175 -15.36 -6.60 3.70
CA LEU A 175 -16.20 -7.48 2.90
C LEU A 175 -17.10 -8.35 3.79
N LEU A 176 -16.55 -8.94 4.84
CA LEU A 176 -17.31 -9.76 5.78
C LEU A 176 -18.35 -8.93 6.54
N GLY A 177 -18.02 -7.70 6.95
CA GLY A 177 -18.98 -6.77 7.53
C GLY A 177 -20.13 -6.44 6.58
N TRP A 178 -19.83 -6.16 5.32
CA TRP A 178 -20.84 -5.95 4.28
C TRP A 178 -21.68 -7.20 4.00
N ASN A 179 -21.10 -8.39 4.14
CA ASN A 179 -21.85 -9.65 4.04
C ASN A 179 -22.89 -9.80 5.16
N GLU A 180 -22.55 -9.38 6.39
CA GLU A 180 -23.52 -9.36 7.48
C GLU A 180 -24.65 -8.35 7.24
N GLU A 181 -24.37 -7.19 6.67
CA GLU A 181 -25.39 -6.23 6.24
C GLU A 181 -26.31 -6.83 5.16
N ASN A 182 -25.74 -7.51 4.18
CA ASN A 182 -26.50 -8.19 3.12
C ASN A 182 -27.41 -9.27 3.69
N LYS A 183 -26.90 -10.13 4.57
CA LYS A 183 -27.70 -11.19 5.23
C LYS A 183 -28.87 -10.60 6.02
N LYS A 184 -28.61 -9.57 6.85
CA LYS A 184 -29.65 -8.88 7.62
C LYS A 184 -30.75 -8.27 6.74
N ALA A 185 -30.40 -7.87 5.54
CA ALA A 185 -31.31 -7.28 4.56
C ALA A 185 -31.93 -8.33 3.60
N GLY A 186 -31.73 -9.64 3.86
CA GLY A 186 -32.25 -10.72 3.03
C GLY A 186 -31.60 -10.83 1.65
N ARG A 187 -30.39 -10.26 1.47
CA ARG A 187 -29.64 -10.33 0.23
C ARG A 187 -28.59 -11.43 0.29
N GLU A 188 -28.28 -12.02 -0.85
CA GLU A 188 -27.18 -12.99 -0.96
C GLU A 188 -25.85 -12.32 -0.59
N PRO A 189 -25.01 -12.92 0.29
CA PRO A 189 -23.69 -12.39 0.59
C PRO A 189 -22.77 -12.50 -0.62
N ALA A 190 -21.77 -11.62 -0.70
CA ALA A 190 -20.67 -11.78 -1.63
C ALA A 190 -19.84 -13.02 -1.27
N LEU A 191 -19.25 -13.65 -2.27
CA LEU A 191 -18.39 -14.84 -2.13
C LEU A 191 -16.91 -14.42 -2.15
N PRO A 192 -16.19 -14.48 -1.03
CA PRO A 192 -14.75 -14.21 -1.02
C PRO A 192 -14.00 -15.24 -1.87
N VAL A 193 -13.07 -14.75 -2.70
CA VAL A 193 -12.14 -15.57 -3.47
C VAL A 193 -10.73 -15.23 -2.98
N TYR A 194 -10.14 -16.16 -2.25
CA TYR A 194 -8.81 -15.95 -1.67
C TYR A 194 -7.73 -16.39 -2.66
N LEU A 195 -6.91 -15.44 -3.08
CA LEU A 195 -5.79 -15.68 -3.97
C LEU A 195 -4.52 -15.09 -3.36
N THR A 196 -3.42 -15.82 -3.52
CA THR A 196 -2.13 -15.49 -2.93
C THR A 196 -1.18 -14.82 -3.91
N ASP A 197 -1.55 -14.73 -5.18
CA ASP A 197 -0.74 -14.10 -6.22
C ASP A 197 -1.56 -13.24 -7.18
N ASP A 198 -0.88 -12.23 -7.71
CA ASP A 198 -1.49 -11.21 -8.56
C ASP A 198 -1.83 -11.72 -9.97
N ALA A 199 -1.04 -12.65 -10.49
CA ALA A 199 -1.26 -13.23 -11.84
C ALA A 199 -2.57 -14.03 -11.86
N SER A 200 -2.80 -14.86 -10.84
CA SER A 200 -4.06 -15.61 -10.68
C SER A 200 -5.24 -14.65 -10.52
N GLY A 201 -5.09 -13.56 -9.74
CA GLY A 201 -6.13 -12.54 -9.59
C GLY A 201 -6.53 -11.92 -10.92
N ASN A 202 -5.56 -11.54 -11.73
CA ASN A 202 -5.81 -11.00 -13.07
C ASN A 202 -6.51 -12.03 -13.98
N LEU A 203 -6.06 -13.28 -13.96
CA LEU A 203 -6.67 -14.34 -14.74
C LEU A 203 -8.14 -14.58 -14.36
N TYR A 204 -8.44 -14.59 -13.05
CA TYR A 204 -9.80 -14.79 -12.55
C TYR A 204 -10.74 -13.65 -12.99
N ILE A 205 -10.29 -12.40 -12.90
CA ILE A 205 -11.06 -11.24 -13.37
C ILE A 205 -11.28 -11.31 -14.88
N GLN A 206 -10.24 -11.59 -15.68
CA GLN A 206 -10.35 -11.60 -17.13
C GLN A 206 -11.20 -12.78 -17.65
N SER A 207 -11.16 -13.93 -16.99
CA SER A 207 -11.94 -15.13 -17.36
C SER A 207 -13.38 -15.11 -16.82
N GLY A 208 -13.75 -14.14 -15.97
CA GLY A 208 -15.06 -14.11 -15.32
C GLY A 208 -15.23 -15.11 -14.18
N ARG A 209 -14.14 -15.73 -13.70
CA ARG A 209 -14.16 -16.59 -12.50
C ARG A 209 -14.35 -15.79 -11.22
N ALA A 210 -14.00 -14.51 -11.24
CA ALA A 210 -14.34 -13.53 -10.22
C ALA A 210 -14.87 -12.25 -10.87
N ASP A 211 -15.74 -11.54 -10.15
CA ASP A 211 -16.42 -10.34 -10.66
C ASP A 211 -15.67 -9.07 -10.28
N VAL A 212 -15.11 -9.03 -9.06
CA VAL A 212 -14.53 -7.83 -8.44
C VAL A 212 -13.20 -8.19 -7.79
N PHE A 213 -12.24 -7.29 -7.90
CA PHE A 213 -11.05 -7.27 -7.04
C PHE A 213 -11.20 -6.14 -6.02
N PHE A 214 -10.98 -6.44 -4.74
CA PHE A 214 -11.01 -5.46 -3.65
C PHE A 214 -9.63 -5.40 -2.98
N GLY A 215 -8.93 -4.31 -3.19
CA GLY A 215 -7.54 -4.15 -2.75
C GLY A 215 -7.10 -2.69 -2.69
N PRO A 216 -5.79 -2.42 -2.51
CA PRO A 216 -5.24 -1.07 -2.49
C PRO A 216 -5.60 -0.28 -3.75
N GLN A 217 -5.97 1.00 -3.56
CA GLN A 217 -6.36 1.87 -4.67
C GLN A 217 -5.20 2.10 -5.64
N SER A 218 -3.99 2.33 -5.13
CA SER A 218 -2.80 2.55 -5.96
C SER A 218 -2.52 1.37 -6.88
N VAL A 219 -2.64 0.14 -6.39
CA VAL A 219 -2.49 -1.09 -7.19
C VAL A 219 -3.57 -1.19 -8.26
N SER A 220 -4.83 -0.95 -7.89
CA SER A 220 -5.97 -0.99 -8.82
C SER A 220 -5.86 0.06 -9.91
N ALA A 221 -5.51 1.29 -9.56
CA ALA A 221 -5.33 2.40 -10.49
C ALA A 221 -4.15 2.16 -11.44
N TYR A 222 -3.02 1.67 -10.91
CA TYR A 222 -1.85 1.33 -11.71
C TYR A 222 -2.17 0.26 -12.76
N LYS A 223 -2.82 -0.83 -12.36
CA LYS A 223 -3.22 -1.90 -13.29
C LYS A 223 -4.17 -1.41 -14.38
N ALA A 224 -5.15 -0.60 -13.99
CA ALA A 224 -6.10 -0.01 -14.94
C ALA A 224 -5.37 0.86 -15.98
N ALA A 225 -4.45 1.73 -15.54
CA ALA A 225 -3.67 2.58 -16.42
C ALA A 225 -2.72 1.79 -17.33
N LEU A 226 -2.04 0.76 -16.80
CA LEU A 226 -1.06 -0.02 -17.53
C LEU A 226 -1.71 -0.91 -18.60
N THR A 227 -2.82 -1.55 -18.29
CA THR A 227 -3.38 -2.61 -19.14
C THR A 227 -4.65 -2.22 -19.89
N GLY A 228 -5.41 -1.26 -19.38
CA GLY A 228 -6.76 -0.93 -19.89
C GLY A 228 -7.77 -2.08 -19.73
N LYS A 229 -7.38 -3.19 -19.09
CA LYS A 229 -8.23 -4.39 -18.96
C LYS A 229 -9.12 -4.39 -17.73
N THR A 230 -8.87 -3.48 -16.80
CA THR A 230 -9.68 -3.28 -15.59
C THR A 230 -10.03 -1.80 -15.43
N ARG A 231 -11.03 -1.53 -14.61
CA ARG A 231 -11.39 -0.16 -14.19
C ARG A 231 -11.82 -0.15 -12.72
N VAL A 232 -11.53 0.94 -12.04
CA VAL A 232 -12.02 1.20 -10.68
C VAL A 232 -13.48 1.63 -10.76
N VAL A 233 -14.33 1.04 -9.93
CA VAL A 233 -15.78 1.29 -9.89
C VAL A 233 -16.29 1.72 -8.53
N GLY A 234 -15.42 1.90 -7.55
CA GLY A 234 -15.77 2.39 -6.23
C GLY A 234 -14.58 2.38 -5.30
N LEU A 235 -14.69 3.16 -4.23
CA LEU A 235 -13.71 3.19 -3.15
C LEU A 235 -14.25 2.44 -1.93
N GLY A 236 -13.36 1.87 -1.16
CA GLY A 236 -13.69 1.29 0.13
C GLY A 236 -14.17 2.37 1.12
N PRO A 237 -14.94 1.97 2.14
CA PRO A 237 -15.59 2.91 3.05
C PRO A 237 -14.64 3.59 4.04
N LYS A 238 -13.41 3.11 4.14
CA LYS A 238 -12.44 3.58 5.14
C LYS A 238 -11.09 3.87 4.47
N ARG A 239 -10.48 4.96 4.88
CA ARG A 239 -9.07 5.23 4.64
C ARG A 239 -8.26 4.84 5.88
N ALA A 240 -7.02 4.42 5.70
CA ALA A 240 -6.15 4.00 6.77
C ALA A 240 -4.75 4.57 6.61
N TYR A 241 -4.10 4.93 7.72
CA TYR A 241 -2.66 5.15 7.70
C TYR A 241 -1.94 3.84 7.38
N VAL A 242 -1.02 3.89 6.46
CA VAL A 242 -0.03 2.84 6.21
C VAL A 242 1.27 3.24 6.87
N ALA A 243 1.91 2.28 7.54
CA ALA A 243 3.02 2.58 8.42
C ALA A 243 4.15 1.55 8.35
N THR A 244 5.36 2.01 8.63
CA THR A 244 6.46 1.13 9.00
C THR A 244 6.08 0.40 10.27
N THR A 245 6.31 -0.88 10.33
CA THR A 245 5.86 -1.72 11.46
C THR A 245 7.05 -2.35 12.15
N THR A 246 7.13 -2.16 13.47
CA THR A 246 8.17 -2.73 14.32
C THR A 246 7.57 -3.52 15.47
N LYS A 247 8.40 -4.33 16.15
CA LYS A 247 7.98 -5.01 17.37
C LYS A 247 7.66 -3.96 18.44
N LYS A 248 6.52 -4.12 19.10
CA LYS A 248 6.04 -3.19 20.12
C LYS A 248 7.05 -3.04 21.25
N GLY A 249 7.28 -1.78 21.64
CA GLY A 249 8.09 -1.44 22.80
C GLY A 249 9.61 -1.57 22.60
N ASN A 250 10.10 -1.90 21.40
CA ASN A 250 11.54 -1.98 21.15
C ASN A 250 12.20 -0.60 20.88
N GLY A 251 11.39 0.45 20.73
CA GLY A 251 11.82 1.84 20.57
C GLY A 251 12.35 2.23 19.20
N LEU A 252 12.56 1.28 18.27
CA LEU A 252 13.07 1.60 16.92
C LEU A 252 12.12 2.54 16.15
N VAL A 253 10.82 2.45 16.40
CA VAL A 253 9.79 3.25 15.73
C VAL A 253 10.07 4.76 15.76
N TYR A 254 10.67 5.27 16.82
CA TYR A 254 10.99 6.71 16.96
C TYR A 254 12.12 7.16 16.03
N ALA A 255 13.10 6.29 15.79
CA ALA A 255 14.14 6.56 14.80
C ALA A 255 13.55 6.54 13.38
N LEU A 256 12.65 5.60 13.08
CA LEU A 256 11.98 5.51 11.77
C LEU A 256 11.08 6.73 11.52
N GLN A 257 10.31 7.14 12.53
CA GLN A 257 9.50 8.37 12.47
C GLN A 257 10.37 9.59 12.19
N ALA A 258 11.49 9.74 12.90
CA ALA A 258 12.40 10.87 12.68
C ALA A 258 13.01 10.88 11.26
N VAL A 259 13.34 9.71 10.70
CA VAL A 259 13.75 9.60 9.28
C VAL A 259 12.67 10.11 8.35
N LEU A 260 11.42 9.67 8.55
CA LEU A 260 10.30 10.08 7.70
C LEU A 260 10.04 11.59 7.79
N GLU A 261 10.05 12.16 8.98
CA GLU A 261 9.94 13.62 9.19
C GLU A 261 11.06 14.39 8.47
N GLY A 262 12.31 13.95 8.64
CA GLY A 262 13.45 14.55 7.95
C GLY A 262 13.35 14.43 6.43
N ALA A 263 12.93 13.27 5.92
CA ALA A 263 12.74 13.02 4.50
C ALA A 263 11.60 13.87 3.90
N ILE A 264 10.50 14.07 4.65
CA ILE A 264 9.41 14.99 4.29
C ILE A 264 9.95 16.41 4.17
N THR A 265 10.69 16.87 5.18
CA THR A 265 11.26 18.23 5.21
C THR A 265 12.24 18.48 4.07
N ARG A 266 13.07 17.48 3.71
CA ARG A 266 14.05 17.59 2.63
C ARG A 266 13.51 17.31 1.23
N GLY A 267 12.23 16.92 1.10
CA GLY A 267 11.59 16.58 -0.17
C GLY A 267 12.00 15.21 -0.72
N GLU A 268 12.74 14.41 0.02
CA GLU A 268 13.16 13.05 -0.37
C GLU A 268 11.94 12.10 -0.41
N TYR A 269 11.08 12.20 0.57
CA TYR A 269 9.84 11.46 0.67
C TYR A 269 8.89 11.75 -0.50
N GLN A 270 8.70 13.04 -0.84
CA GLN A 270 7.84 13.44 -1.96
C GLN A 270 8.37 12.90 -3.31
N ARG A 271 9.70 12.84 -3.49
CA ARG A 271 10.28 12.23 -4.69
C ARG A 271 9.98 10.74 -4.80
N VAL A 272 9.96 10.00 -3.68
CA VAL A 272 9.56 8.59 -3.69
C VAL A 272 8.12 8.46 -4.15
N LEU A 273 7.18 9.19 -3.55
CA LEU A 273 5.77 9.06 -3.92
C LEU A 273 5.51 9.48 -5.37
N ALA A 274 6.10 10.60 -5.81
CA ALA A 274 5.96 11.10 -7.18
C ALA A 274 6.44 10.10 -8.24
N ARG A 275 7.58 9.44 -7.97
CA ARG A 275 8.11 8.46 -8.93
C ARG A 275 7.20 7.22 -9.09
N TRP A 276 6.34 6.96 -8.11
CA TRP A 276 5.42 5.81 -8.11
C TRP A 276 3.95 6.20 -8.32
N GLY A 277 3.66 7.51 -8.51
CA GLY A 277 2.29 8.00 -8.75
C GLY A 277 1.40 7.94 -7.50
N GLU A 278 2.01 8.05 -6.32
CA GLU A 278 1.32 7.94 -5.02
C GLU A 278 1.23 9.29 -4.27
N GLU A 279 1.41 10.44 -4.96
CA GLU A 279 1.37 11.76 -4.33
C GLU A 279 0.04 12.03 -3.61
N GLY A 280 -1.06 11.48 -4.14
CA GLY A 280 -2.39 11.60 -3.52
C GLY A 280 -2.56 10.84 -2.20
N GLU A 281 -1.59 9.99 -1.85
CA GLU A 281 -1.55 9.22 -0.60
C GLU A 281 -0.55 9.79 0.41
N ALA A 282 0.08 10.93 0.09
CA ALA A 282 1.08 11.56 0.94
C ALA A 282 0.52 11.98 2.30
N VAL A 283 1.34 11.79 3.34
CA VAL A 283 1.13 12.40 4.66
C VAL A 283 1.96 13.68 4.77
N THR A 284 1.49 14.64 5.55
CA THR A 284 2.22 15.88 5.82
C THR A 284 3.20 15.75 6.98
N GLN A 285 3.01 14.74 7.81
CA GLN A 285 3.87 14.37 8.93
C GLN A 285 3.79 12.86 9.19
N SER A 286 4.81 12.32 9.84
CA SER A 286 4.81 10.92 10.30
C SER A 286 4.41 10.85 11.77
N ASP A 287 3.36 10.12 12.06
CA ASP A 287 2.86 9.93 13.42
C ASP A 287 3.23 8.53 13.94
N VAL A 288 3.60 8.46 15.23
CA VAL A 288 3.80 7.18 15.91
C VAL A 288 2.47 6.74 16.53
N ASN A 289 2.03 5.53 16.18
CA ASN A 289 0.82 4.91 16.73
C ASN A 289 -0.44 5.80 16.67
N PRO A 290 -0.76 6.44 15.54
CA PRO A 290 -1.97 7.26 15.44
C PRO A 290 -3.22 6.42 15.70
N PRO A 291 -4.40 7.06 15.84
CA PRO A 291 -5.66 6.33 15.86
C PRO A 291 -5.77 5.42 14.63
N GLY A 292 -5.98 4.13 14.88
CA GLY A 292 -6.14 3.12 13.85
C GLY A 292 -7.60 2.93 13.47
N ILE A 293 -7.84 2.25 12.34
CA ILE A 293 -9.20 1.86 11.99
C ILE A 293 -9.69 0.76 12.95
N THR A 294 -10.97 0.85 13.28
CA THR A 294 -11.72 -0.16 14.04
C THR A 294 -12.76 -0.82 13.14
N TYR A 295 -13.17 -2.05 13.50
CA TYR A 295 -14.14 -2.86 12.76
C TYR A 295 -15.32 -3.24 13.64
#